data_6e0c751f033d3af96b51aa85744a6a3c
#
_entry.id   6e0c751f033d3af96b51aa85744a6a3c
#
_cell.length_a   1.000
_cell.length_b   1.000
_cell.length_c   1.000
_cell.angle_alpha   90.00
_cell.angle_beta   90.00
_cell.angle_gamma   90.00
#
_symmetry.space_group_name_H-M   'P 1'
#
loop_
_entity.id
_entity.type
_entity.pdbx_description
1 polymer ?
#
loop_
_entity_poly.entity_id
_entity_poly.type
_entity_poly.pdbx_seq_one_letter_code
_entity_poly.pdbx_strand_id
1 'polypeptide(L)'
;MVNKKTPAPVKISTATCLGLFLSLFAMLLVRQSVSYFWPTLTFAAAIWKETLLWVSAITLLFIIRRGERLPLASIGLGTSRWWKSILWGLAIAAACGLIGGILAALTGYGHGPGSAAFEKLPLWLITLIVIRAGVVEELFYRGYAIERLQAVGLRPAWAAGIPLIIFALGHWTGGAANILIALALGAILTGFYVWRRDLVANMIGHGSVDFVANVLPNLFS
;
A
#
# COMPACT_ATOMS: atom_id res chain seq x y z
N MET A 1 -15.57 12.49 -22.27
CA MET A 1 -14.56 11.44 -22.55
C MET A 1 -13.18 12.06 -22.36
N VAL A 2 -12.46 11.72 -21.29
CA VAL A 2 -11.09 12.17 -21.07
C VAL A 2 -10.20 11.35 -21.97
N ASN A 3 -9.54 12.02 -22.91
CA ASN A 3 -8.58 11.39 -23.83
C ASN A 3 -7.43 10.79 -22.99
N LYS A 4 -7.49 9.47 -22.74
CA LYS A 4 -6.41 8.71 -22.09
C LYS A 4 -5.23 8.67 -23.04
N LYS A 5 -4.36 9.67 -23.01
CA LYS A 5 -3.04 9.55 -23.63
C LYS A 5 -2.35 8.36 -22.95
N THR A 6 -2.17 7.28 -23.70
CA THR A 6 -1.32 6.16 -23.30
C THR A 6 0.05 6.75 -22.95
N PRO A 7 0.58 6.48 -21.73
CA PRO A 7 1.93 6.96 -21.42
C PRO A 7 2.90 6.42 -22.45
N ALA A 8 3.87 7.26 -22.84
CA ALA A 8 4.92 6.85 -23.74
C ALA A 8 5.61 5.60 -23.20
N PRO A 9 5.95 4.61 -24.06
CA PRO A 9 6.58 3.36 -23.61
C PRO A 9 7.87 3.70 -22.86
N VAL A 10 7.92 3.31 -21.58
CA VAL A 10 9.12 3.45 -20.76
C VAL A 10 10.11 2.40 -21.25
N LYS A 11 11.29 2.85 -21.69
CA LYS A 11 12.38 1.93 -22.04
C LYS A 11 12.68 1.07 -20.81
N ILE A 12 12.59 -0.25 -20.94
CA ILE A 12 12.95 -1.18 -19.85
C ILE A 12 14.43 -0.92 -19.52
N SER A 13 14.65 -0.31 -18.38
CA SER A 13 16.00 0.01 -17.90
C SER A 13 16.30 -0.84 -16.67
N THR A 14 17.57 -0.99 -16.34
CA THR A 14 17.97 -1.62 -15.06
C THR A 14 17.30 -0.93 -13.86
N ALA A 15 17.15 0.41 -13.93
CA ALA A 15 16.45 1.16 -12.89
C ALA A 15 14.98 0.73 -12.75
N THR A 16 14.29 0.50 -13.88
CA THR A 16 12.89 0.03 -13.87
C THR A 16 12.79 -1.39 -13.29
N CYS A 17 13.72 -2.29 -13.66
CA CYS A 17 13.74 -3.65 -13.08
C CYS A 17 13.98 -3.62 -11.57
N LEU A 18 14.96 -2.84 -11.11
CA LEU A 18 15.23 -2.66 -9.67
C LEU A 18 14.05 -2.05 -8.94
N GLY A 19 13.40 -1.05 -9.51
CA GLY A 19 12.22 -0.43 -8.94
C GLY A 19 11.03 -1.40 -8.86
N LEU A 20 10.77 -2.22 -9.88
CA LEU A 20 9.75 -3.27 -9.86
C LEU A 20 10.05 -4.33 -8.80
N PHE A 21 11.30 -4.79 -8.71
CA PHE A 21 11.70 -5.72 -7.68
C PHE A 21 11.48 -5.12 -6.28
N LEU A 22 11.92 -3.88 -6.06
CA LEU A 22 11.74 -3.19 -4.79
C LEU A 22 10.26 -3.01 -4.45
N SER A 23 9.45 -2.51 -5.39
CA SER A 23 8.03 -2.24 -5.15
C SER A 23 7.20 -3.49 -4.87
N LEU A 24 7.52 -4.61 -5.52
CA LEU A 24 6.75 -5.85 -5.35
C LEU A 24 7.20 -6.66 -4.12
N PHE A 25 8.47 -6.59 -3.75
CA PHE A 25 9.04 -7.52 -2.78
C PHE A 25 9.62 -6.88 -1.51
N ALA A 26 9.80 -5.55 -1.44
CA ALA A 26 10.39 -4.91 -0.26
C ALA A 26 9.62 -5.22 1.03
N MET A 27 8.27 -5.18 0.99
CA MET A 27 7.44 -5.49 2.16
C MET A 27 7.72 -6.91 2.69
N LEU A 28 7.79 -7.88 1.79
CA LEU A 28 8.08 -9.28 2.13
C LEU A 28 9.52 -9.44 2.65
N LEU A 29 10.49 -8.90 1.93
CA LEU A 29 11.91 -9.04 2.28
C LEU A 29 12.25 -8.38 3.61
N VAL A 30 11.77 -7.16 3.83
CA VAL A 30 11.96 -6.44 5.10
C VAL A 30 11.31 -7.22 6.24
N ARG A 31 10.09 -7.71 6.04
CA ARG A 31 9.42 -8.52 7.05
C ARG A 31 10.21 -9.77 7.40
N GLN A 32 10.64 -10.55 6.39
CA GLN A 32 11.41 -11.78 6.62
C GLN A 32 12.76 -11.51 7.30
N SER A 33 13.45 -10.46 6.86
CA SER A 33 14.72 -10.05 7.48
C SER A 33 14.54 -9.67 8.94
N VAL A 34 13.54 -8.85 9.25
CA VAL A 34 13.26 -8.46 10.65
C VAL A 34 12.83 -9.66 11.49
N SER A 35 11.96 -10.54 10.96
CA SER A 35 11.50 -11.74 11.68
C SER A 35 12.62 -12.75 11.93
N TYR A 36 13.65 -12.78 11.11
CA TYR A 36 14.82 -13.62 11.32
C TYR A 36 15.61 -13.20 12.58
N PHE A 37 15.80 -11.90 12.78
CA PHE A 37 16.53 -11.38 13.97
C PHE A 37 15.62 -11.22 15.19
N TRP A 38 14.34 -10.97 14.98
CA TRP A 38 13.31 -10.79 16.02
C TRP A 38 12.09 -11.67 15.71
N PRO A 39 12.07 -12.91 16.19
CA PRO A 39 10.93 -13.83 15.95
C PRO A 39 9.60 -13.33 16.51
N THR A 40 9.63 -12.45 17.50
CA THR A 40 8.46 -11.80 18.09
C THR A 40 8.44 -10.31 17.79
N LEU A 41 7.25 -9.72 17.67
CA LEU A 41 7.10 -8.29 17.49
C LEU A 41 7.46 -7.58 18.80
N THR A 42 8.63 -6.93 18.81
CA THR A 42 9.09 -6.05 19.89
C THR A 42 9.08 -4.59 19.39
N PHE A 43 9.23 -3.65 20.32
CA PHE A 43 9.39 -2.24 19.96
C PHE A 43 10.57 -2.03 18.98
N ALA A 44 11.73 -2.65 19.26
CA ALA A 44 12.90 -2.55 18.38
C ALA A 44 12.64 -3.15 16.99
N ALA A 45 12.00 -4.32 16.92
CA ALA A 45 11.61 -4.95 15.66
C ALA A 45 10.67 -4.06 14.83
N ALA A 46 9.71 -3.42 15.48
CA ALA A 46 8.80 -2.48 14.82
C ALA A 46 9.55 -1.27 14.26
N ILE A 47 10.41 -0.64 15.04
CA ILE A 47 11.24 0.51 14.59
C ILE A 47 12.12 0.13 13.40
N TRP A 48 12.83 -1.01 13.47
CA TRP A 48 13.67 -1.46 12.36
C TRP A 48 12.85 -1.73 11.09
N LYS A 49 11.70 -2.38 11.24
CA LYS A 49 10.80 -2.62 10.11
C LYS A 49 10.35 -1.32 9.45
N GLU A 50 9.87 -0.37 10.25
CA GLU A 50 9.43 0.92 9.73
C GLU A 50 10.57 1.70 9.06
N THR A 51 11.75 1.74 9.69
CA THR A 51 12.93 2.40 9.11
C THR A 51 13.28 1.81 7.74
N LEU A 52 13.35 0.48 7.62
CA LEU A 52 13.70 -0.18 6.37
C LEU A 52 12.64 0.05 5.27
N LEU A 53 11.36 0.09 5.63
CA LEU A 53 10.29 0.35 4.67
C LEU A 53 10.28 1.80 4.19
N TRP A 54 10.50 2.78 5.07
CA TRP A 54 10.66 4.18 4.67
C TRP A 54 11.90 4.40 3.81
N VAL A 55 13.04 3.79 4.16
CA VAL A 55 14.25 3.81 3.31
C VAL A 55 13.97 3.21 1.95
N SER A 56 13.24 2.09 1.88
CA SER A 56 12.84 1.48 0.61
C SER A 56 11.96 2.40 -0.23
N ALA A 57 11.01 3.11 0.40
CA ALA A 57 10.16 4.08 -0.30
C ALA A 57 10.97 5.27 -0.85
N ILE A 58 11.89 5.82 -0.05
CA ILE A 58 12.79 6.91 -0.47
C ILE A 58 13.68 6.43 -1.63
N THR A 59 14.21 5.21 -1.55
CA THR A 59 15.01 4.60 -2.62
C THR A 59 14.19 4.48 -3.90
N LEU A 60 12.92 4.05 -3.82
CA LEU A 60 12.04 3.98 -4.98
C LEU A 60 11.79 5.36 -5.61
N LEU A 61 11.55 6.39 -4.79
CA LEU A 61 11.40 7.76 -5.28
C LEU A 61 12.70 8.26 -5.96
N PHE A 62 13.86 7.89 -5.43
CA PHE A 62 15.15 8.19 -6.04
C PHE A 62 15.32 7.46 -7.39
N ILE A 63 14.94 6.18 -7.48
CA ILE A 63 14.93 5.42 -8.73
C ILE A 63 14.07 6.13 -9.77
N ILE A 64 12.84 6.55 -9.43
CA ILE A 64 11.95 7.26 -10.35
C ILE A 64 12.60 8.55 -10.84
N ARG A 65 13.12 9.38 -9.93
CA ARG A 65 13.61 10.74 -10.27
C ARG A 65 14.97 10.74 -10.96
N ARG A 66 15.89 9.88 -10.55
CA ARG A 66 17.28 9.87 -11.02
C ARG A 66 17.58 8.70 -11.94
N GLY A 67 17.07 7.50 -11.65
CA GLY A 67 17.29 6.31 -12.46
C GLY A 67 16.45 6.33 -13.74
N GLU A 68 15.14 6.53 -13.62
CA GLU A 68 14.20 6.58 -14.74
C GLU A 68 14.08 7.99 -15.35
N ARG A 69 14.46 9.03 -14.60
CA ARG A 69 14.33 10.46 -14.98
C ARG A 69 12.88 10.86 -15.26
N LEU A 70 11.94 10.28 -14.53
CA LEU A 70 10.51 10.53 -14.69
C LEU A 70 9.96 11.45 -13.59
N PRO A 71 8.92 12.24 -13.89
CA PRO A 71 8.22 13.03 -12.87
C PRO A 71 7.39 12.13 -11.95
N LEU A 72 7.12 12.57 -10.71
CA LEU A 72 6.26 11.85 -9.79
C LEU A 72 4.81 11.70 -10.28
N ALA A 73 4.37 12.59 -11.18
CA ALA A 73 3.11 12.43 -11.90
C ALA A 73 3.03 11.11 -12.70
N SER A 74 4.17 10.49 -13.04
CA SER A 74 4.22 9.18 -13.72
C SER A 74 3.69 8.03 -12.88
N ILE A 75 3.51 8.25 -11.58
CA ILE A 75 2.98 7.28 -10.60
C ILE A 75 1.70 7.80 -9.92
N GLY A 76 1.01 8.76 -10.52
CA GLY A 76 -0.22 9.32 -9.96
C GLY A 76 -0.02 10.33 -8.82
N LEU A 77 1.21 10.74 -8.52
CA LEU A 77 1.51 11.86 -7.63
C LEU A 77 1.63 13.15 -8.45
N GLY A 78 0.62 13.98 -8.46
CA GLY A 78 0.64 15.21 -9.27
C GLY A 78 -0.74 15.79 -9.50
N THR A 79 -1.62 15.67 -8.51
CA THR A 79 -2.94 16.29 -8.58
C THR A 79 -2.85 17.80 -8.40
N SER A 80 -3.44 18.55 -9.32
CA SER A 80 -3.63 20.01 -9.18
C SER A 80 -4.81 20.38 -8.27
N ARG A 81 -5.61 19.40 -7.85
CA ARG A 81 -6.85 19.58 -7.09
C ARG A 81 -6.88 18.71 -5.85
N TRP A 82 -5.98 18.99 -4.92
CA TRP A 82 -5.78 18.25 -3.66
C TRP A 82 -7.08 18.02 -2.86
N TRP A 83 -8.03 18.98 -2.86
CA TRP A 83 -9.32 18.82 -2.18
C TRP A 83 -10.18 17.71 -2.79
N LYS A 84 -10.08 17.44 -4.11
CA LYS A 84 -10.76 16.30 -4.74
C LYS A 84 -10.16 14.99 -4.32
N SER A 85 -8.83 14.94 -4.15
CA SER A 85 -8.16 13.74 -3.63
C SER A 85 -8.61 13.43 -2.20
N ILE A 86 -8.84 14.45 -1.36
CA ILE A 86 -9.41 14.25 -0.02
C ILE A 86 -10.83 13.67 -0.12
N LEU A 87 -11.71 14.28 -0.90
CA LEU A 87 -13.08 13.79 -1.04
C LEU A 87 -13.14 12.35 -1.57
N TRP A 88 -12.34 12.03 -2.58
CA TRP A 88 -12.24 10.66 -3.08
C TRP A 88 -11.61 9.71 -2.07
N GLY A 89 -10.60 10.15 -1.34
CA GLY A 89 -9.99 9.37 -0.26
C GLY A 89 -11.00 9.01 0.83
N LEU A 90 -11.84 9.97 1.26
CA LEU A 90 -12.91 9.72 2.21
C LEU A 90 -13.99 8.77 1.66
N ALA A 91 -14.34 8.90 0.37
CA ALA A 91 -15.26 7.97 -0.27
C ALA A 91 -14.69 6.54 -0.34
N ILE A 92 -13.40 6.39 -0.67
CA ILE A 92 -12.69 5.11 -0.62
C ILE A 92 -12.69 4.55 0.80
N ALA A 93 -12.37 5.38 1.80
CA ALA A 93 -12.36 4.97 3.20
C ALA A 93 -13.74 4.43 3.64
N ALA A 94 -14.82 5.12 3.28
CA ALA A 94 -16.18 4.69 3.58
C ALA A 94 -16.51 3.34 2.90
N ALA A 95 -16.18 3.19 1.61
CA ALA A 95 -16.41 1.94 0.87
C ALA A 95 -15.58 0.78 1.46
N CYS A 96 -14.30 0.99 1.73
CA CYS A 96 -13.42 -0.01 2.34
C CYS A 96 -13.86 -0.34 3.77
N GLY A 97 -14.22 0.65 4.57
CA GLY A 97 -14.70 0.45 5.94
C GLY A 97 -15.99 -0.39 5.97
N LEU A 98 -16.94 -0.10 5.09
CA LEU A 98 -18.18 -0.88 4.97
C LEU A 98 -17.90 -2.32 4.55
N ILE A 99 -17.16 -2.52 3.47
CA ILE A 99 -16.86 -3.86 2.94
C ILE A 99 -15.98 -4.65 3.92
N GLY A 100 -14.95 -4.00 4.50
CA GLY A 100 -14.07 -4.61 5.50
C GLY A 100 -14.83 -5.02 6.76
N GLY A 101 -15.72 -4.15 7.26
CA GLY A 101 -16.58 -4.46 8.41
C GLY A 101 -17.51 -5.63 8.16
N ILE A 102 -18.17 -5.69 6.99
CA ILE A 102 -19.02 -6.81 6.60
C ILE A 102 -18.20 -8.11 6.53
N LEU A 103 -17.03 -8.09 5.86
CA LEU A 103 -16.19 -9.28 5.74
C LEU A 103 -15.63 -9.73 7.09
N ALA A 104 -15.24 -8.80 7.96
CA ALA A 104 -14.80 -9.11 9.31
C ALA A 104 -15.93 -9.80 10.12
N ALA A 105 -17.15 -9.28 10.04
CA ALA A 105 -18.31 -9.88 10.71
C ALA A 105 -18.62 -11.29 10.16
N LEU A 106 -18.60 -11.48 8.85
CA LEU A 106 -18.89 -12.75 8.20
C LEU A 106 -17.81 -13.82 8.45
N THR A 107 -16.55 -13.41 8.58
CA THR A 107 -15.42 -14.33 8.79
C THR A 107 -15.08 -14.54 10.27
N GLY A 108 -15.70 -13.78 11.17
CA GLY A 108 -15.33 -13.74 12.59
C GLY A 108 -13.93 -13.13 12.82
N TYR A 109 -13.40 -12.38 11.85
CA TYR A 109 -12.09 -11.74 11.94
C TYR A 109 -12.19 -10.54 12.90
N GLY A 110 -11.77 -10.75 14.14
CA GLY A 110 -11.64 -9.67 15.11
C GLY A 110 -10.23 -9.11 15.13
N HIS A 111 -9.31 -9.92 15.61
CA HIS A 111 -7.89 -9.56 15.67
C HIS A 111 -7.06 -10.78 15.25
N GLY A 112 -6.21 -10.60 14.25
CA GLY A 112 -5.35 -11.68 13.75
C GLY A 112 -4.26 -12.07 14.74
N PRO A 113 -3.60 -13.22 14.53
CA PRO A 113 -2.42 -13.60 15.30
C PRO A 113 -1.38 -12.48 15.30
N GLY A 114 -0.93 -12.06 16.47
CA GLY A 114 0.01 -10.94 16.64
C GLY A 114 -0.63 -9.58 16.97
N SER A 115 -1.95 -9.44 16.93
CA SER A 115 -2.63 -8.19 17.33
C SER A 115 -2.29 -7.79 18.76
N ALA A 116 -2.28 -8.73 19.70
CA ALA A 116 -1.93 -8.46 21.10
C ALA A 116 -0.50 -7.89 21.28
N ALA A 117 0.45 -8.26 20.42
CA ALA A 117 1.79 -7.67 20.44
C ALA A 117 1.82 -6.28 19.77
N PHE A 118 1.01 -6.09 18.75
CA PHE A 118 0.84 -4.81 18.08
C PHE A 118 0.18 -3.77 18.99
N GLU A 119 -0.87 -4.16 19.71
CA GLU A 119 -1.60 -3.32 20.66
C GLU A 119 -0.74 -2.83 21.86
N LYS A 120 0.35 -3.56 22.18
CA LYS A 120 1.32 -3.17 23.21
C LYS A 120 2.32 -2.10 22.73
N LEU A 121 2.33 -1.77 21.45
CA LEU A 121 3.21 -0.72 20.94
C LEU A 121 2.68 0.66 21.37
N PRO A 122 3.59 1.64 21.59
CA PRO A 122 3.17 3.01 21.85
C PRO A 122 2.29 3.57 20.74
N LEU A 123 1.25 4.34 21.08
CA LEU A 123 0.28 4.87 20.14
C LEU A 123 0.91 5.66 18.98
N TRP A 124 1.97 6.44 19.26
CA TRP A 124 2.68 7.15 18.21
C TRP A 124 3.32 6.21 17.17
N LEU A 125 3.80 5.03 17.61
CA LEU A 125 4.39 4.05 16.71
C LEU A 125 3.31 3.34 15.88
N ILE A 126 2.18 3.00 16.49
CA ILE A 126 1.00 2.48 15.77
C ILE A 126 0.56 3.47 14.71
N THR A 127 0.47 4.76 15.05
CA THR A 127 0.13 5.83 14.10
C THR A 127 1.14 5.93 12.96
N LEU A 128 2.44 5.83 13.25
CA LEU A 128 3.49 5.83 12.22
C LEU A 128 3.35 4.61 11.28
N ILE A 129 3.05 3.44 11.81
CA ILE A 129 2.81 2.20 11.04
C ILE A 129 1.61 2.39 10.10
N VAL A 130 0.54 2.99 10.58
CA VAL A 130 -0.67 3.27 9.79
C VAL A 130 -0.39 4.28 8.67
N ILE A 131 0.32 5.36 8.97
CA ILE A 131 0.73 6.35 7.96
C ILE A 131 1.62 5.67 6.90
N ARG A 132 2.59 4.86 7.33
CA ARG A 132 3.45 4.11 6.41
C ARG A 132 2.62 3.16 5.54
N ALA A 133 1.65 2.43 6.10
CA ALA A 133 0.79 1.55 5.32
C ALA A 133 0.08 2.32 4.20
N GLY A 134 -0.66 3.37 4.54
CA GLY A 134 -1.36 4.19 3.55
C GLY A 134 -0.43 4.82 2.50
N VAL A 135 0.78 5.25 2.87
CA VAL A 135 1.70 5.92 1.95
C VAL A 135 2.56 4.95 1.16
N VAL A 136 3.29 4.07 1.85
CA VAL A 136 4.32 3.24 1.22
C VAL A 136 3.71 2.09 0.42
N GLU A 137 2.64 1.47 0.92
CA GLU A 137 2.01 0.37 0.20
C GLU A 137 1.30 0.86 -1.06
N GLU A 138 0.62 2.01 -1.00
CA GLU A 138 0.03 2.62 -2.20
C GLU A 138 1.10 3.06 -3.20
N LEU A 139 2.20 3.65 -2.73
CA LEU A 139 3.34 4.00 -3.58
C LEU A 139 3.90 2.79 -4.33
N PHE A 140 4.06 1.67 -3.61
CA PHE A 140 4.65 0.45 -4.16
C PHE A 140 3.69 -0.26 -5.12
N TYR A 141 2.52 -0.64 -4.63
CA TYR A 141 1.62 -1.54 -5.36
C TYR A 141 0.80 -0.83 -6.42
N ARG A 142 0.31 0.40 -6.16
CA ARG A 142 -0.55 1.13 -7.09
C ARG A 142 0.25 2.12 -7.92
N GLY A 143 0.98 3.01 -7.28
CA GLY A 143 1.71 4.07 -7.96
C GLY A 143 2.80 3.54 -8.87
N TYR A 144 3.72 2.74 -8.37
CA TYR A 144 4.87 2.29 -9.15
C TYR A 144 4.59 1.00 -9.93
N ALA A 145 4.20 -0.08 -9.25
CA ALA A 145 4.13 -1.39 -9.89
C ALA A 145 3.14 -1.40 -11.07
N ILE A 146 1.91 -0.89 -10.90
CA ILE A 146 0.92 -0.86 -11.98
C ILE A 146 1.43 -0.08 -13.19
N GLU A 147 1.97 1.13 -12.95
CA GLU A 147 2.43 2.00 -14.04
C GLU A 147 3.62 1.39 -14.80
N ARG A 148 4.56 0.77 -14.10
CA ARG A 148 5.74 0.20 -14.75
C ARG A 148 5.46 -1.14 -15.41
N LEU A 149 4.57 -1.98 -14.83
CA LEU A 149 4.13 -3.22 -15.49
C LEU A 149 3.36 -2.92 -16.79
N GLN A 150 2.53 -1.88 -16.82
CA GLN A 150 1.92 -1.43 -18.08
C GLN A 150 2.96 -0.90 -19.07
N ALA A 151 3.91 -0.10 -18.59
CA ALA A 151 4.95 0.49 -19.43
C ALA A 151 5.88 -0.56 -20.06
N VAL A 152 6.11 -1.70 -19.40
CA VAL A 152 6.87 -2.83 -19.96
C VAL A 152 6.00 -3.76 -20.84
N GLY A 153 4.74 -3.40 -21.09
CA GLY A 153 3.88 -4.06 -22.08
C GLY A 153 2.88 -5.07 -21.51
N LEU A 154 2.73 -5.19 -20.19
CA LEU A 154 1.68 -6.03 -19.63
C LEU A 154 0.29 -5.44 -19.92
N ARG A 155 -0.68 -6.31 -20.22
CA ARG A 155 -2.08 -5.90 -20.33
C ARG A 155 -2.55 -5.27 -19.01
N PRO A 156 -3.41 -4.24 -19.04
CA PRO A 156 -3.83 -3.52 -17.85
C PRO A 156 -4.36 -4.41 -16.71
N ALA A 157 -5.09 -5.49 -17.05
CA ALA A 157 -5.61 -6.44 -16.08
C ALA A 157 -4.48 -7.16 -15.30
N TRP A 158 -3.44 -7.60 -15.99
CA TRP A 158 -2.28 -8.26 -15.35
C TRP A 158 -1.42 -7.26 -14.57
N ALA A 159 -1.21 -6.07 -15.14
CA ALA A 159 -0.45 -5.02 -14.48
C ALA A 159 -1.10 -4.56 -13.16
N ALA A 160 -2.43 -4.60 -13.07
CA ALA A 160 -3.17 -4.30 -11.85
C ALA A 160 -3.33 -5.53 -10.93
N GLY A 161 -3.57 -6.71 -11.52
CA GLY A 161 -3.83 -7.94 -10.78
C GLY A 161 -2.61 -8.49 -10.04
N ILE A 162 -1.42 -8.46 -10.66
CA ILE A 162 -0.20 -8.98 -10.04
C ILE A 162 0.12 -8.26 -8.72
N PRO A 163 0.23 -6.90 -8.69
CA PRO A 163 0.46 -6.20 -7.43
C PRO A 163 -0.65 -6.39 -6.40
N LEU A 164 -1.91 -6.48 -6.83
CA LEU A 164 -3.05 -6.74 -5.95
C LEU A 164 -2.92 -8.11 -5.25
N ILE A 165 -2.58 -9.16 -5.97
CA ILE A 165 -2.40 -10.50 -5.40
C ILE A 165 -1.21 -10.53 -4.43
N ILE A 166 -0.08 -9.92 -4.82
CA ILE A 166 1.10 -9.84 -3.93
C ILE A 166 0.76 -9.07 -2.65
N PHE A 167 0.05 -7.94 -2.77
CA PHE A 167 -0.44 -7.17 -1.64
C PHE A 167 -1.33 -8.01 -0.71
N ALA A 168 -2.33 -8.70 -1.26
CA ALA A 168 -3.24 -9.53 -0.47
C ALA A 168 -2.51 -10.69 0.23
N LEU A 169 -1.63 -11.39 -0.49
CA LEU A 169 -0.80 -12.46 0.07
C LEU A 169 0.16 -11.94 1.15
N GLY A 170 0.60 -10.68 1.10
CA GLY A 170 1.38 -10.04 2.15
C GLY A 170 0.69 -10.03 3.52
N HIS A 171 -0.62 -10.22 3.57
CA HIS A 171 -1.43 -10.26 4.79
C HIS A 171 -1.61 -11.67 5.38
N TRP A 172 -0.87 -12.67 4.85
CA TRP A 172 -0.98 -14.08 5.21
C TRP A 172 -0.84 -14.40 6.71
N THR A 173 -0.11 -13.59 7.47
CA THR A 173 0.05 -13.81 8.93
C THR A 173 -1.20 -13.52 9.74
N GLY A 174 -2.16 -12.78 9.20
CA GLY A 174 -3.49 -12.63 9.79
C GLY A 174 -4.45 -13.77 9.45
N GLY A 175 -3.98 -14.81 8.71
CA GLY A 175 -4.79 -15.93 8.27
C GLY A 175 -5.60 -15.67 7.00
N ALA A 176 -6.37 -16.67 6.57
CA ALA A 176 -7.14 -16.61 5.33
C ALA A 176 -8.17 -15.48 5.29
N ALA A 177 -8.81 -15.18 6.42
CA ALA A 177 -9.76 -14.08 6.52
C ALA A 177 -9.10 -12.73 6.24
N ASN A 178 -7.88 -12.50 6.77
CA ASN A 178 -7.15 -11.27 6.52
C ASN A 178 -6.70 -11.14 5.05
N ILE A 179 -6.30 -12.26 4.42
CA ILE A 179 -6.00 -12.26 2.97
C ILE A 179 -7.25 -11.88 2.17
N LEU A 180 -8.41 -12.44 2.50
CA LEU A 180 -9.68 -12.14 1.82
C LEU A 180 -10.06 -10.65 1.98
N ILE A 181 -9.97 -10.12 3.20
CA ILE A 181 -10.23 -8.70 3.48
C ILE A 181 -9.26 -7.83 2.69
N ALA A 182 -7.94 -8.11 2.77
CA ALA A 182 -6.92 -7.36 2.06
C ALA A 182 -7.12 -7.42 0.53
N LEU A 183 -7.56 -8.56 -0.01
CA LEU A 183 -7.88 -8.71 -1.42
C LEU A 183 -9.07 -7.83 -1.82
N ALA A 184 -10.15 -7.84 -1.03
CA ALA A 184 -11.36 -7.06 -1.31
C ALA A 184 -11.10 -5.54 -1.22
N LEU A 185 -10.47 -5.09 -0.14
CA LEU A 185 -10.12 -3.68 0.03
C LEU A 185 -9.08 -3.24 -0.99
N GLY A 186 -8.08 -4.09 -1.21
CA GLY A 186 -7.06 -3.89 -2.23
C GLY A 186 -7.64 -3.80 -3.64
N ALA A 187 -8.70 -4.55 -3.95
CA ALA A 187 -9.39 -4.46 -5.25
C ALA A 187 -10.12 -3.12 -5.42
N ILE A 188 -10.74 -2.58 -4.37
CA ILE A 188 -11.36 -1.24 -4.39
C ILE A 188 -10.29 -0.18 -4.68
N LEU A 189 -9.19 -0.18 -3.93
CA LEU A 189 -8.06 0.74 -4.11
C LEU A 189 -7.46 0.63 -5.52
N THR A 190 -7.21 -0.60 -5.99
CA THR A 190 -6.66 -0.85 -7.32
C THR A 190 -7.62 -0.37 -8.43
N GLY A 191 -8.90 -0.69 -8.31
CA GLY A 191 -9.92 -0.25 -9.25
C GLY A 191 -10.02 1.27 -9.33
N PHE A 192 -10.02 1.94 -8.18
CA PHE A 192 -10.00 3.40 -8.12
C PHE A 192 -8.74 3.98 -8.76
N TYR A 193 -7.57 3.44 -8.44
CA TYR A 193 -6.31 3.90 -9.01
C TYR A 193 -6.29 3.75 -10.54
N VAL A 194 -6.69 2.60 -11.06
CA VAL A 194 -6.77 2.38 -12.52
C VAL A 194 -7.74 3.35 -13.18
N TRP A 195 -8.85 3.68 -12.50
CA TRP A 195 -9.83 4.63 -13.02
C TRP A 195 -9.36 6.08 -12.98
N ARG A 196 -8.80 6.55 -11.84
CA ARG A 196 -8.53 7.98 -11.60
C ARG A 196 -7.05 8.34 -11.68
N ARG A 197 -6.15 7.40 -11.44
CA ARG A 197 -4.71 7.62 -11.28
C ARG A 197 -4.39 8.71 -10.24
N ASP A 198 -5.15 8.76 -9.15
CA ASP A 198 -4.96 9.68 -8.03
C ASP A 198 -4.42 8.90 -6.83
N LEU A 199 -3.08 8.85 -6.74
CA LEU A 199 -2.41 8.11 -5.68
C LEU A 199 -2.63 8.73 -4.30
N VAL A 200 -2.80 10.07 -4.23
CA VAL A 200 -3.06 10.77 -2.97
C VAL A 200 -4.42 10.37 -2.40
N ALA A 201 -5.45 10.26 -3.24
CA ALA A 201 -6.76 9.76 -2.81
C ALA A 201 -6.67 8.33 -2.26
N ASN A 202 -5.91 7.45 -2.93
CA ASN A 202 -5.67 6.10 -2.43
C ASN A 202 -4.96 6.08 -1.07
N MET A 203 -3.90 6.88 -0.92
CA MET A 203 -3.16 7.01 0.35
C MET A 203 -4.06 7.47 1.49
N ILE A 204 -4.90 8.47 1.25
CA ILE A 204 -5.88 8.97 2.23
C ILE A 204 -6.90 7.88 2.56
N GLY A 205 -7.46 7.23 1.53
CA GLY A 205 -8.47 6.18 1.71
C GLY A 205 -7.95 5.01 2.53
N HIS A 206 -6.80 4.46 2.15
CA HIS A 206 -6.15 3.35 2.85
C HIS A 206 -5.76 3.75 4.29
N GLY A 207 -5.02 4.84 4.44
CA GLY A 207 -4.59 5.31 5.76
C GLY A 207 -5.75 5.63 6.70
N SER A 208 -6.88 6.14 6.19
CA SER A 208 -8.08 6.41 7.00
C SER A 208 -8.74 5.14 7.50
N VAL A 209 -8.83 4.09 6.67
CA VAL A 209 -9.36 2.78 7.10
C VAL A 209 -8.50 2.19 8.20
N ASP A 210 -7.18 2.17 7.99
CA ASP A 210 -6.24 1.64 8.98
C ASP A 210 -6.22 2.47 10.26
N PHE A 211 -6.39 3.79 10.16
CA PHE A 211 -6.50 4.66 11.32
C PHE A 211 -7.74 4.32 12.17
N VAL A 212 -8.89 4.18 11.53
CA VAL A 212 -10.13 3.80 12.22
C VAL A 212 -10.03 2.41 12.85
N ALA A 213 -9.37 1.48 12.17
CA ALA A 213 -9.24 0.11 12.65
C ALA A 213 -8.20 -0.05 13.79
N ASN A 214 -7.10 0.70 13.74
CA ASN A 214 -5.93 0.42 14.59
C ASN A 214 -5.54 1.56 15.54
N VAL A 215 -5.89 2.82 15.25
CA VAL A 215 -5.51 3.97 16.08
C VAL A 215 -6.68 4.43 16.93
N LEU A 216 -7.85 4.58 16.32
CA LEU A 216 -9.02 5.12 16.98
C LEU A 216 -9.45 4.32 18.25
N PRO A 217 -9.46 2.97 18.27
CA PRO A 217 -9.79 2.21 19.48
C PRO A 217 -8.82 2.48 20.63
N ASN A 218 -7.53 2.68 20.34
CA ASN A 218 -6.50 2.92 21.33
C ASN A 218 -6.48 4.36 21.90
N LEU A 219 -7.27 5.28 21.33
CA LEU A 219 -7.43 6.64 21.88
C LEU A 219 -8.41 6.68 23.04
N PHE A 220 -9.27 5.66 23.19
CA PHE A 220 -10.35 5.61 24.19
C PHE A 220 -10.19 4.43 25.16
N SER A 221 -9.11 3.66 25.08
CA SER A 221 -8.70 2.60 26.01
C SER A 221 -7.73 3.17 27.04
#